data_58d02ec284929bce3da413629ad8f6dd
#
_entry.id   58d02ec284929bce3da413629ad8f6dd
#
_cell.length_a   1.000
_cell.length_b   1.000
_cell.length_c   1.000
_cell.angle_alpha   90.00
_cell.angle_beta   90.00
_cell.angle_gamma   90.00
#
_symmetry.space_group_name_H-M   'P 1'
#
loop_
_entity.id
_entity.type
_entity.pdbx_description
1 polymer ?
#
loop_
_entity_poly.entity_id
_entity_poly.type
_entity_poly.pdbx_seq_one_letter_code
_entity_poly.pdbx_strand_id
1 'polypeptide(L)'
;MAIAHNGLLFVSGQGPLDPATHTIVSDDFAEQTRSTLANLLRVVEAAGGTKDDIVRCNVYLRDMTNFPTFNAIYREFFETSRQFPARTCVRADPPRDGVLVEIDCIAAVAS
;
A
#
# COMPACT_ATOMS: atom_id res chain seq x y z
N MET A 1 6.82 5.68 7.02
CA MET A 1 8.16 6.27 6.86
C MET A 1 8.60 6.18 5.40
N ALA A 2 9.29 7.18 4.91
CA ALA A 2 9.72 7.20 3.52
C ALA A 2 11.03 7.99 3.37
N ILE A 3 11.77 7.68 2.31
CA ILE A 3 13.00 8.39 1.95
C ILE A 3 12.90 8.84 0.50
N ALA A 4 13.17 10.13 0.26
CA ALA A 4 13.26 10.68 -1.09
C ALA A 4 14.71 10.68 -1.55
N HIS A 5 14.94 10.25 -2.79
CA HIS A 5 16.28 10.21 -3.38
C HIS A 5 16.18 10.31 -4.90
N ASN A 6 16.79 11.34 -5.47
CA ASN A 6 16.85 11.54 -6.92
C ASN A 6 15.48 11.49 -7.61
N GLY A 7 14.48 12.17 -7.05
CA GLY A 7 13.14 12.22 -7.65
C GLY A 7 12.29 10.99 -7.38
N LEU A 8 12.79 10.04 -6.60
CA LEU A 8 12.04 8.85 -6.19
C LEU A 8 11.77 8.88 -4.70
N LEU A 9 10.56 8.46 -4.33
CA LEU A 9 10.18 8.28 -2.93
C LEU A 9 10.07 6.79 -2.66
N PHE A 10 10.84 6.32 -1.69
CA PHE A 10 10.81 4.92 -1.25
C PHE A 10 9.98 4.86 0.02
N VAL A 11 8.82 4.23 -0.05
CA VAL A 11 7.87 4.16 1.06
C VAL A 11 8.00 2.79 1.73
N SER A 12 8.26 2.81 3.03
CA SER A 12 8.32 1.59 3.84
C SER A 12 6.97 0.88 3.87
N GLY A 13 6.97 -0.40 4.20
CA GLY A 13 5.77 -1.20 4.30
C GLY A 13 4.70 -0.52 5.15
N GLN A 14 3.52 -0.35 4.56
CA GLN A 14 2.35 0.19 5.22
C GLN A 14 1.36 -0.93 5.50
N GLY A 15 0.63 -0.82 6.57
CA GLY A 15 -0.36 -1.81 6.99
C GLY A 15 -1.70 -1.17 7.31
N PRO A 16 -2.65 -2.00 7.80
CA PRO A 16 -4.03 -1.57 8.02
C PRO A 16 -4.21 -0.91 9.39
N LEU A 17 -3.38 0.08 9.70
CA LEU A 17 -3.42 0.74 10.99
C LEU A 17 -4.14 2.07 10.91
N ASP A 18 -4.96 2.36 11.92
CA ASP A 18 -5.55 3.67 12.08
C ASP A 18 -4.42 4.69 12.30
N PRO A 19 -4.35 5.77 11.50
CA PRO A 19 -3.22 6.71 11.61
C PRO A 19 -3.16 7.47 12.94
N ALA A 20 -4.26 7.58 13.66
CA ALA A 20 -4.30 8.28 14.96
C ALA A 20 -3.94 7.36 16.11
N THR A 21 -4.42 6.12 16.11
CA THR A 21 -4.27 5.21 17.24
C THR A 21 -3.20 4.13 17.02
N HIS A 22 -2.79 3.92 15.77
CA HIS A 22 -1.85 2.85 15.39
C HIS A 22 -2.36 1.45 15.70
N THR A 23 -3.68 1.29 15.80
CA THR A 23 -4.32 -0.01 15.99
C THR A 23 -4.84 -0.55 14.67
N ILE A 24 -4.94 -1.88 14.56
CA ILE A 24 -5.50 -2.54 13.37
C ILE A 24 -6.97 -2.15 13.26
N VAL A 25 -7.37 -1.66 12.08
CA VAL A 25 -8.72 -1.10 11.88
C VAL A 25 -9.82 -2.14 11.95
N SER A 26 -9.54 -3.39 11.58
CA SER A 26 -10.56 -4.44 11.46
C SER A 26 -9.89 -5.80 11.25
N ASP A 27 -10.62 -6.88 11.55
CA ASP A 27 -10.20 -8.24 11.22
C ASP A 27 -10.58 -8.59 9.78
N ASP A 28 -11.39 -7.78 9.12
CA ASP A 28 -11.85 -8.03 7.75
C ASP A 28 -10.74 -7.71 6.74
N PHE A 29 -10.42 -8.68 5.88
CA PHE A 29 -9.34 -8.53 4.90
C PHE A 29 -9.59 -7.37 3.94
N ALA A 30 -10.82 -7.22 3.44
CA ALA A 30 -11.12 -6.14 2.48
C ALA A 30 -10.93 -4.77 3.12
N GLU A 31 -11.38 -4.59 4.36
CA GLU A 31 -11.19 -3.34 5.09
C GLU A 31 -9.72 -3.09 5.38
N GLN A 32 -8.96 -4.11 5.76
CA GLN A 32 -7.53 -3.98 5.96
C GLN A 32 -6.84 -3.53 4.67
N THR A 33 -7.22 -4.09 3.54
CA THR A 33 -6.63 -3.72 2.24
C THR A 33 -6.91 -2.27 1.88
N ARG A 34 -8.15 -1.81 2.03
CA ARG A 34 -8.51 -0.41 1.76
C ARG A 34 -7.74 0.54 2.66
N SER A 35 -7.63 0.21 3.93
CA SER A 35 -6.89 1.01 4.90
C SER A 35 -5.40 1.08 4.57
N THR A 36 -4.82 -0.05 4.19
CA THR A 36 -3.40 -0.13 3.82
C THR A 36 -3.09 0.75 2.60
N LEU A 37 -3.94 0.68 1.57
CA LEU A 37 -3.78 1.52 0.37
C LEU A 37 -3.95 3.00 0.71
N ALA A 38 -4.90 3.35 1.57
CA ALA A 38 -5.10 4.72 2.01
C ALA A 38 -3.87 5.24 2.78
N ASN A 39 -3.30 4.42 3.65
CA ASN A 39 -2.09 4.79 4.40
C ASN A 39 -0.90 4.98 3.47
N LEU A 40 -0.75 4.10 2.48
CA LEU A 40 0.31 4.22 1.47
C LEU A 40 0.21 5.57 0.75
N LEU A 41 -1.00 5.91 0.30
CA LEU A 41 -1.24 7.17 -0.41
C LEU A 41 -0.98 8.39 0.47
N ARG A 42 -1.34 8.33 1.77
CA ARG A 42 -1.04 9.44 2.69
C ARG A 42 0.44 9.76 2.76
N VAL A 43 1.30 8.74 2.78
CA VAL A 43 2.75 8.95 2.81
C VAL A 43 3.21 9.62 1.52
N VAL A 44 2.70 9.17 0.37
CA VAL A 44 3.03 9.75 -0.94
C VAL A 44 2.58 11.20 -1.01
N GLU A 45 1.36 11.49 -0.56
CA GLU A 45 0.80 12.85 -0.57
C GLU A 45 1.55 13.79 0.37
N ALA A 46 1.99 13.28 1.52
CA ALA A 46 2.79 14.07 2.46
C ALA A 46 4.13 14.50 1.85
N ALA A 47 4.63 13.77 0.87
CA ALA A 47 5.86 14.11 0.15
C ALA A 47 5.59 14.93 -1.13
N GLY A 48 4.35 15.36 -1.35
CA GLY A 48 3.98 16.17 -2.50
C GLY A 48 3.57 15.39 -3.74
N GLY A 49 3.44 14.07 -3.64
CA GLY A 49 3.04 13.23 -4.77
C GLY A 49 1.54 12.97 -4.81
N THR A 50 1.14 12.21 -5.82
CA THR A 50 -0.24 11.78 -6.01
C THR A 50 -0.27 10.29 -6.30
N LYS A 51 -1.46 9.71 -6.36
CA LYS A 51 -1.63 8.32 -6.73
C LYS A 51 -0.99 8.00 -8.09
N ASP A 52 -1.06 8.93 -9.05
CA ASP A 52 -0.45 8.76 -10.37
C ASP A 52 1.07 8.62 -10.33
N ASP A 53 1.69 9.07 -9.25
CA ASP A 53 3.14 9.03 -9.11
C ASP A 53 3.67 7.69 -8.62
N ILE A 54 2.79 6.81 -8.15
CA ILE A 54 3.19 5.48 -7.68
C ILE A 54 3.54 4.63 -8.89
N VAL A 55 4.80 4.17 -8.96
CA VAL A 55 5.29 3.43 -10.12
C VAL A 55 5.51 1.95 -9.83
N ARG A 56 5.69 1.58 -8.58
CA ARG A 56 5.87 0.18 -8.19
C ARG A 56 5.31 -0.09 -6.80
N CYS A 57 4.57 -1.20 -6.67
CA CYS A 57 4.11 -1.72 -5.38
C CYS A 57 4.66 -3.12 -5.16
N ASN A 58 5.09 -3.42 -3.94
CA ASN A 58 5.34 -4.78 -3.48
C ASN A 58 4.29 -5.11 -2.44
N VAL A 59 3.62 -6.23 -2.62
CA VAL A 59 2.46 -6.63 -1.81
C VAL A 59 2.77 -7.94 -1.09
N TYR A 60 2.46 -7.98 0.19
CA TYR A 60 2.67 -9.14 1.05
C TYR A 60 1.34 -9.55 1.64
N LEU A 61 0.87 -10.76 1.29
CA LEU A 61 -0.39 -11.31 1.80
C LEU A 61 -0.09 -12.50 2.70
N ARG A 62 -0.66 -12.50 3.90
CA ARG A 62 -0.50 -13.64 4.81
C ARG A 62 -1.12 -14.90 4.22
N ASP A 63 -2.28 -14.77 3.56
CA ASP A 63 -3.02 -15.88 2.98
C ASP A 63 -3.36 -15.58 1.52
N MET A 64 -2.82 -16.38 0.59
CA MET A 64 -3.04 -16.17 -0.85
C MET A 64 -4.46 -16.52 -1.30
N THR A 65 -5.28 -17.15 -0.47
CA THR A 65 -6.71 -17.30 -0.78
C THR A 65 -7.40 -15.94 -0.87
N ASN A 66 -6.81 -14.90 -0.28
CA ASN A 66 -7.31 -13.53 -0.35
C ASN A 66 -6.86 -12.78 -1.61
N PHE A 67 -6.05 -13.41 -2.48
CA PHE A 67 -5.52 -12.71 -3.66
C PHE A 67 -6.61 -12.17 -4.59
N PRO A 68 -7.68 -12.92 -4.91
CA PRO A 68 -8.74 -12.37 -5.77
C PRO A 68 -9.42 -11.13 -5.17
N THR A 69 -9.70 -11.14 -3.87
CA THR A 69 -10.29 -9.99 -3.18
C THR A 69 -9.32 -8.81 -3.19
N PHE A 70 -8.04 -9.07 -2.89
CA PHE A 70 -7.01 -8.05 -2.94
C PHE A 70 -6.95 -7.40 -4.33
N ASN A 71 -6.92 -8.22 -5.37
CA ASN A 71 -6.82 -7.76 -6.75
C ASN A 71 -7.97 -6.83 -7.13
N ALA A 72 -9.20 -7.18 -6.74
CA ALA A 72 -10.37 -6.37 -7.04
C ALA A 72 -10.27 -4.99 -6.39
N ILE A 73 -9.86 -4.92 -5.13
CA ILE A 73 -9.72 -3.67 -4.40
C ILE A 73 -8.56 -2.83 -4.96
N TYR A 74 -7.45 -3.49 -5.26
CA TYR A 74 -6.28 -2.84 -5.84
C TYR A 74 -6.61 -2.20 -7.19
N ARG A 75 -7.33 -2.91 -8.06
CA ARG A 75 -7.76 -2.40 -9.36
C ARG A 75 -8.70 -1.21 -9.20
N GLU A 76 -9.67 -1.30 -8.29
CA GLU A 76 -10.58 -0.21 -7.99
C GLU A 76 -9.81 1.03 -7.51
N PHE A 77 -8.82 0.83 -6.64
CA PHE A 77 -8.02 1.93 -6.11
C PHE A 77 -7.24 2.67 -7.21
N PHE A 78 -6.66 1.93 -8.15
CA PHE A 78 -5.82 2.52 -9.21
C PHE A 78 -6.55 2.77 -10.53
N GLU A 79 -7.85 2.48 -10.64
CA GLU A 79 -8.56 2.64 -11.92
C GLU A 79 -8.61 4.09 -12.42
N THR A 80 -8.54 5.05 -11.51
CA THR A 80 -8.53 6.48 -11.86
C THR A 80 -7.14 7.00 -12.18
N SER A 81 -6.11 6.20 -11.96
CA SER A 81 -4.73 6.57 -12.28
C SER A 81 -4.46 6.38 -13.76
N ARG A 82 -3.47 7.12 -14.28
CA ARG A 82 -3.07 7.03 -15.69
C ARG A 82 -2.61 5.62 -16.07
N GLN A 83 -2.02 4.91 -15.11
CA GLN A 83 -1.54 3.55 -15.32
C GLN A 83 -1.48 2.82 -13.99
N PHE A 84 -1.53 1.49 -14.06
CA PHE A 84 -1.30 0.67 -12.88
C PHE A 84 0.21 0.61 -12.58
N PRO A 85 0.61 0.70 -11.30
CA PRO A 85 2.01 0.50 -10.93
C PRO A 85 2.49 -0.90 -11.33
N ALA A 86 3.77 -1.04 -11.62
CA ALA A 86 4.39 -2.37 -11.67
C ALA A 86 4.22 -3.01 -10.29
N ARG A 87 3.97 -4.31 -10.23
CA ARG A 87 3.61 -4.97 -8.97
C ARG A 87 4.21 -6.35 -8.86
N THR A 88 4.66 -6.69 -7.65
CA THR A 88 4.93 -8.07 -7.22
C THR A 88 4.06 -8.34 -6.01
N CYS A 89 3.42 -9.51 -5.97
CA CYS A 89 2.63 -9.93 -4.82
C CYS A 89 3.09 -11.33 -4.41
N VAL A 90 3.44 -11.47 -3.13
CA VAL A 90 3.93 -12.74 -2.58
C VAL A 90 3.23 -13.05 -1.27
N ARG A 91 3.25 -14.33 -0.89
CA ARG A 91 2.83 -14.73 0.44
C ARG A 91 3.95 -14.45 1.43
N ALA A 92 3.63 -13.75 2.50
CA ALA A 92 4.56 -13.48 3.57
C ALA A 92 3.78 -13.11 4.83
N ASP A 93 4.36 -13.35 5.98
CA ASP A 93 3.75 -12.97 7.25
C ASP A 93 4.24 -11.57 7.61
N PRO A 94 3.37 -10.55 7.57
CA PRO A 94 3.73 -9.25 8.12
C PRO A 94 4.11 -9.40 9.59
N PRO A 95 5.02 -8.56 10.10
CA PRO A 95 5.60 -8.78 11.43
C PRO A 95 4.65 -8.59 12.61
N ARG A 96 3.49 -7.98 12.39
CA ARG A 96 2.52 -7.74 13.45
C ARG A 96 1.36 -8.73 13.38
N ASP A 97 1.04 -9.36 14.50
CA ASP A 97 -0.10 -10.28 14.58
C ASP A 97 -1.39 -9.56 14.20
N GLY A 98 -2.24 -10.25 13.43
CA GLY A 98 -3.51 -9.70 12.97
C GLY A 98 -3.43 -8.90 11.68
N VAL A 99 -2.23 -8.53 11.22
CA VAL A 99 -2.05 -7.86 9.93
C VAL A 99 -2.06 -8.90 8.82
N LEU A 100 -3.00 -8.76 7.90
CA LEU A 100 -3.20 -9.71 6.80
C LEU A 100 -2.59 -9.24 5.48
N VAL A 101 -2.24 -7.96 5.38
CA VAL A 101 -1.72 -7.35 4.17
C VAL A 101 -0.75 -6.22 4.51
N GLU A 102 0.34 -6.14 3.74
CA GLU A 102 1.31 -5.06 3.83
C GLU A 102 1.71 -4.66 2.42
N ILE A 103 1.91 -3.37 2.18
CA ILE A 103 2.31 -2.85 0.87
C ILE A 103 3.40 -1.81 1.06
N ASP A 104 4.50 -1.93 0.32
CA ASP A 104 5.45 -0.85 0.15
C ASP A 104 5.39 -0.35 -1.29
N CYS A 105 5.93 0.83 -1.55
CA CYS A 105 5.92 1.36 -2.89
C CYS A 105 7.10 2.27 -3.19
N ILE A 106 7.27 2.52 -4.49
CA ILE A 106 8.15 3.55 -5.01
C ILE A 106 7.28 4.51 -5.81
N ALA A 107 7.43 5.81 -5.55
CA ALA A 107 6.70 6.85 -6.25
C ALA A 107 7.70 7.86 -6.85
N ALA A 108 7.35 8.42 -8.00
CA ALA A 108 8.11 9.49 -8.61
C ALA A 108 7.57 10.82 -8.09
N VAL A 109 8.40 11.59 -7.39
CA VAL A 109 7.98 12.86 -6.80
C VAL A 109 8.89 13.97 -7.31
N ALA A 110 8.34 15.18 -7.35
CA ALA A 110 9.12 16.34 -7.72
C ALA A 110 10.21 16.57 -6.67
N SER A 111 11.42 16.77 -7.12
CA SER A 111 12.57 17.05 -6.25
C SER A 111 12.79 18.54 -6.11
#